data_9d14d07c8d370d056c5729fcbf543f91
#
_entry.id   9d14d07c8d370d056c5729fcbf543f91
#
_cell.length_a   1.000
_cell.length_b   1.000
_cell.length_c   1.000
_cell.angle_alpha   90.00
_cell.angle_beta   90.00
_cell.angle_gamma   90.00
#
_symmetry.space_group_name_H-M   'P 1'
#
loop_
_entity.id
_entity.type
_entity.pdbx_description
1 polymer ?
#
loop_
_entity_poly.entity_id
_entity_poly.type
_entity_poly.pdbx_seq_one_letter_code
_entity_poly.pdbx_strand_id
1 'polypeptide(L)'
;MVAHYTVARRKRHDDAYTAGGKNGKRPDRAVTVYSNIIRRLYPDSPIIIGGLEASLRRFAHYDYWNNSVMPSVLFDSKADILVYGMGELQTMEIAKRLSEGNPVEALYDIRGICCKIKTSDYVPKSVVELPSYERVKEDKRDYAIASRRELEEADAVRGKTLIQRHGNYILVQNPPMPPLNTKQLDYVYSLPYERW
;
A
#
# COMPACT_ATOMS: atom_id res chain seq x y z
N MET A 1 -0.55 -10.78 10.34
CA MET A 1 0.25 -12.03 10.37
C MET A 1 1.46 -11.94 11.29
N VAL A 2 2.39 -11.01 11.10
CA VAL A 2 3.60 -10.87 11.93
C VAL A 2 3.29 -10.78 13.42
N ALA A 3 2.22 -10.10 13.81
CA ALA A 3 1.79 -10.02 15.22
C ALA A 3 1.21 -11.33 15.78
N HIS A 4 0.73 -12.23 14.93
CA HIS A 4 0.07 -13.48 15.36
C HIS A 4 1.01 -14.68 15.46
N TYR A 5 2.14 -14.64 14.77
CA TYR A 5 3.02 -15.80 14.63
C TYR A 5 4.49 -15.44 14.84
N THR A 6 5.27 -16.42 15.23
CA THR A 6 6.74 -16.35 15.22
C THR A 6 7.28 -16.58 13.82
N VAL A 7 8.58 -16.34 13.60
CA VAL A 7 9.27 -16.66 12.33
C VAL A 7 9.12 -18.14 11.95
N ALA A 8 9.08 -19.03 12.94
CA ALA A 8 8.84 -20.47 12.72
C ALA A 8 7.35 -20.83 12.55
N ARG A 9 6.49 -19.85 12.24
CA ARG A 9 5.04 -19.99 12.04
C ARG A 9 4.28 -20.56 13.27
N ARG A 10 4.85 -20.47 14.46
CA ARG A 10 4.14 -20.86 15.69
C ARG A 10 3.25 -19.69 16.15
N LYS A 11 2.01 -20.01 16.53
CA LYS A 11 1.08 -19.02 17.10
C LYS A 11 1.68 -18.35 18.33
N ARG A 12 1.57 -17.03 18.42
CA ARG A 12 1.91 -16.28 19.65
C ARG A 12 0.78 -16.44 20.65
N HIS A 13 1.10 -16.39 21.93
CA HIS A 13 0.11 -16.45 23.00
C HIS A 13 -0.67 -15.15 23.11
N ASP A 14 0.00 -14.03 22.89
CA ASP A 14 -0.56 -12.69 23.07
C ASP A 14 -0.60 -11.92 21.75
N ASP A 15 -1.59 -11.04 21.61
CA ASP A 15 -1.71 -10.07 20.52
C ASP A 15 -1.86 -8.68 21.10
N ALA A 16 -0.78 -7.89 21.10
CA ALA A 16 -0.75 -6.52 21.63
C ALA A 16 -1.77 -5.55 20.99
N TYR A 17 -2.29 -5.91 19.83
CA TYR A 17 -3.27 -5.07 19.10
C TYR A 17 -4.72 -5.50 19.32
N THR A 18 -4.95 -6.43 20.20
CA THR A 18 -6.31 -6.92 20.55
C THR A 18 -6.65 -6.49 21.96
N ALA A 19 -7.87 -6.08 22.20
CA ALA A 19 -8.36 -5.76 23.54
C ALA A 19 -8.13 -6.95 24.50
N GLY A 20 -7.47 -6.69 25.62
CA GLY A 20 -7.07 -7.70 26.60
C GLY A 20 -5.95 -8.63 26.13
N GLY A 21 -5.21 -8.29 25.07
CA GLY A 21 -4.06 -9.05 24.60
C GLY A 21 -4.36 -10.43 24.01
N LYS A 22 -5.63 -10.78 23.80
CA LYS A 22 -6.04 -12.12 23.41
C LYS A 22 -5.76 -12.42 21.93
N ASN A 23 -4.95 -13.42 21.65
CA ASN A 23 -4.67 -13.88 20.30
C ASN A 23 -5.92 -14.49 19.62
N GLY A 24 -5.96 -14.43 18.28
CA GLY A 24 -6.98 -15.07 17.45
C GLY A 24 -8.26 -14.26 17.27
N LYS A 25 -8.30 -13.00 17.72
CA LYS A 25 -9.45 -12.09 17.53
C LYS A 25 -9.39 -11.29 16.24
N ARG A 26 -8.21 -11.12 15.68
CA ARG A 26 -8.01 -10.38 14.41
C ARG A 26 -7.72 -11.37 13.27
N PRO A 27 -8.15 -11.06 12.05
CA PRO A 27 -7.79 -11.86 10.88
C PRO A 27 -6.28 -11.74 10.58
N ASP A 28 -5.68 -12.79 10.02
CA ASP A 28 -4.27 -12.82 9.66
C ASP A 28 -3.89 -11.76 8.61
N ARG A 29 -4.83 -11.44 7.73
CA ARG A 29 -4.69 -10.42 6.67
C ARG A 29 -5.70 -9.30 6.90
N ALA A 30 -5.50 -8.55 7.98
CA ALA A 30 -6.46 -7.55 8.46
C ALA A 30 -6.83 -6.52 7.38
N VAL A 31 -5.84 -5.98 6.67
CA VAL A 31 -6.07 -5.00 5.59
C VAL A 31 -7.02 -5.59 4.53
N THR A 32 -6.72 -6.77 4.02
CA THR A 32 -7.55 -7.42 2.98
C THR A 32 -8.95 -7.74 3.48
N VAL A 33 -9.06 -8.34 4.67
CA VAL A 33 -10.35 -8.78 5.22
C VAL A 33 -11.26 -7.59 5.51
N TYR A 34 -10.74 -6.57 6.20
CA TYR A 34 -11.55 -5.41 6.57
C TYR A 34 -11.94 -4.57 5.36
N SER A 35 -11.02 -4.35 4.41
CA SER A 35 -11.35 -3.63 3.17
C SER A 35 -12.42 -4.36 2.35
N ASN A 36 -12.36 -5.69 2.24
CA ASN A 36 -13.39 -6.46 1.55
C ASN A 36 -14.75 -6.42 2.26
N ILE A 37 -14.77 -6.38 3.60
CA ILE A 37 -16.02 -6.18 4.36
C ILE A 37 -16.60 -4.79 4.09
N ILE A 38 -15.77 -3.75 4.16
CA ILE A 38 -16.18 -2.37 3.89
C ILE A 38 -16.71 -2.26 2.45
N ARG A 39 -16.00 -2.78 1.47
CA ARG A 39 -16.44 -2.74 0.06
C ARG A 39 -17.78 -3.43 -0.17
N ARG A 40 -18.06 -4.51 0.56
CA ARG A 40 -19.35 -5.22 0.48
C ARG A 40 -20.49 -4.43 1.11
N LEU A 41 -20.24 -3.75 2.23
CA LEU A 41 -21.26 -2.98 2.96
C LEU A 41 -21.47 -1.58 2.37
N TYR A 42 -20.41 -0.99 1.84
CA TYR A 42 -20.38 0.36 1.29
C TYR A 42 -19.67 0.35 -0.08
N PRO A 43 -20.36 -0.10 -1.15
CA PRO A 43 -19.74 -0.31 -2.46
C PRO A 43 -19.09 0.94 -3.07
N ASP A 44 -19.69 2.10 -2.83
CA ASP A 44 -19.30 3.37 -3.44
C ASP A 44 -18.34 4.20 -2.55
N SER A 45 -18.08 3.74 -1.32
CA SER A 45 -17.17 4.47 -0.43
C SER A 45 -15.71 4.30 -0.85
N PRO A 46 -14.93 5.39 -0.95
CA PRO A 46 -13.49 5.31 -1.17
C PRO A 46 -12.80 4.51 -0.06
N ILE A 47 -11.96 3.57 -0.43
CA ILE A 47 -11.17 2.78 0.51
C ILE A 47 -9.68 3.10 0.32
N ILE A 48 -9.13 3.78 1.31
CA ILE A 48 -7.72 4.15 1.34
C ILE A 48 -7.02 3.23 2.35
N ILE A 49 -5.98 2.54 1.91
CA ILE A 49 -5.17 1.66 2.77
C ILE A 49 -3.77 2.23 2.93
N GLY A 50 -3.12 1.90 4.03
CA GLY A 50 -1.76 2.36 4.33
C GLY A 50 -1.12 1.57 5.45
N GLY A 51 -0.04 2.13 5.99
CA GLY A 51 0.74 1.49 7.03
C GLY A 51 1.71 0.44 6.51
N LEU A 52 2.42 -0.22 7.41
CA LEU A 52 3.55 -1.09 7.08
C LEU A 52 3.14 -2.28 6.22
N GLU A 53 2.03 -2.94 6.56
CA GLU A 53 1.55 -4.10 5.81
C GLU A 53 1.21 -3.76 4.36
N ALA A 54 0.48 -2.67 4.15
CA ALA A 54 0.11 -2.21 2.80
C ALA A 54 1.34 -1.76 2.01
N SER A 55 2.22 -0.97 2.62
CA SER A 55 3.44 -0.46 1.97
C SER A 55 4.36 -1.57 1.48
N LEU A 56 4.57 -2.62 2.27
CA LEU A 56 5.41 -3.76 1.90
C LEU A 56 4.78 -4.67 0.83
N ARG A 57 3.45 -4.58 0.66
CA ARG A 57 2.69 -5.41 -0.30
C ARG A 57 2.13 -4.61 -1.46
N ARG A 58 2.69 -3.43 -1.72
CA ARG A 58 2.18 -2.53 -2.78
C ARG A 58 2.42 -3.05 -4.20
N PHE A 59 3.49 -3.81 -4.43
CA PHE A 59 3.77 -4.52 -5.69
C PHE A 59 3.55 -6.02 -5.55
N ALA A 60 3.84 -6.77 -6.60
CA ALA A 60 3.97 -8.22 -6.51
C ALA A 60 5.04 -8.56 -5.46
N HIS A 61 4.70 -9.37 -4.48
CA HIS A 61 5.56 -9.62 -3.33
C HIS A 61 5.56 -11.09 -2.94
N TYR A 62 6.69 -11.56 -2.37
CA TYR A 62 6.77 -12.89 -1.82
C TYR A 62 6.03 -12.97 -0.47
N ASP A 63 5.05 -13.85 -0.41
CA ASP A 63 4.33 -14.17 0.82
C ASP A 63 4.96 -15.41 1.46
N TYR A 64 5.67 -15.19 2.54
CA TYR A 64 6.33 -16.24 3.32
C TYR A 64 5.36 -17.31 3.84
N TRP A 65 4.11 -16.96 4.12
CA TRP A 65 3.11 -17.89 4.66
C TRP A 65 2.61 -18.86 3.62
N ASN A 66 2.30 -18.38 2.44
CA ASN A 66 1.85 -19.19 1.31
C ASN A 66 3.02 -19.77 0.51
N ASN A 67 4.25 -19.36 0.80
CA ASN A 67 5.44 -19.70 0.01
C ASN A 67 5.23 -19.43 -1.48
N SER A 68 4.70 -18.27 -1.81
CA SER A 68 4.35 -17.90 -3.18
C SER A 68 4.44 -16.39 -3.40
N VAL A 69 4.60 -15.99 -4.65
CA VAL A 69 4.48 -14.58 -5.03
C VAL A 69 3.01 -14.23 -5.20
N MET A 70 2.58 -13.22 -4.45
CA MET A 70 1.22 -12.69 -4.45
C MET A 70 1.16 -11.38 -5.26
N PRO A 71 0.00 -11.03 -5.82
CA PRO A 71 -0.20 -9.74 -6.47
C PRO A 71 -0.15 -8.59 -5.46
N SER A 72 -0.17 -7.35 -5.94
CA SER A 72 -0.34 -6.19 -5.07
C SER A 72 -1.58 -6.32 -4.19
N VAL A 73 -1.47 -5.89 -2.93
CA VAL A 73 -2.57 -5.88 -1.96
C VAL A 73 -3.77 -5.05 -2.42
N LEU A 74 -3.58 -4.09 -3.34
CA LEU A 74 -4.68 -3.32 -3.94
C LEU A 74 -5.68 -4.20 -4.72
N PHE A 75 -5.22 -5.32 -5.28
CA PHE A 75 -6.12 -6.26 -5.97
C PHE A 75 -6.87 -7.14 -4.96
N ASP A 76 -6.17 -7.67 -3.96
CA ASP A 76 -6.77 -8.55 -2.95
C ASP A 76 -7.73 -7.81 -2.00
N SER A 77 -7.41 -6.56 -1.65
CA SER A 77 -8.20 -5.73 -0.72
C SER A 77 -9.36 -5.01 -1.38
N LYS A 78 -9.37 -4.91 -2.71
CA LYS A 78 -10.30 -4.06 -3.48
C LYS A 78 -10.29 -2.58 -3.05
N ALA A 79 -9.20 -2.13 -2.42
CA ALA A 79 -9.00 -0.74 -2.10
C ALA A 79 -8.73 0.09 -3.36
N ASP A 80 -8.97 1.39 -3.28
CA ASP A 80 -8.82 2.31 -4.40
C ASP A 80 -7.43 2.93 -4.43
N ILE A 81 -6.94 3.38 -3.27
CA ILE A 81 -5.62 4.00 -3.12
C ILE A 81 -4.87 3.32 -1.98
N LEU A 82 -3.56 3.16 -2.18
CA LEU A 82 -2.62 2.76 -1.14
C LEU A 82 -1.64 3.91 -0.89
N VAL A 83 -1.58 4.39 0.34
CA VAL A 83 -0.58 5.36 0.81
C VAL A 83 0.61 4.60 1.37
N TYR A 84 1.81 4.88 0.84
CA TYR A 84 3.03 4.21 1.29
C TYR A 84 4.03 5.20 1.90
N GLY A 85 4.92 4.69 2.73
CA GLY A 85 5.88 5.50 3.48
C GLY A 85 5.24 6.31 4.60
N MET A 86 5.74 7.50 4.82
CA MET A 86 5.18 8.50 5.77
C MET A 86 3.95 9.13 5.14
N GLY A 87 2.77 8.84 5.66
CA GLY A 87 1.48 9.10 5.00
C GLY A 87 0.77 10.39 5.40
N GLU A 88 1.36 11.23 6.22
CA GLU A 88 0.71 12.39 6.82
C GLU A 88 0.19 13.39 5.78
N LEU A 89 1.06 13.82 4.87
CA LEU A 89 0.70 14.82 3.83
C LEU A 89 -0.28 14.25 2.81
N GLN A 90 -0.06 13.00 2.38
CA GLN A 90 -0.93 12.31 1.43
C GLN A 90 -2.33 12.15 2.01
N THR A 91 -2.43 11.72 3.27
CA THR A 91 -3.73 11.54 3.94
C THR A 91 -4.50 12.84 4.04
N MET A 92 -3.82 13.94 4.39
CA MET A 92 -4.44 15.27 4.43
C MET A 92 -4.93 15.71 3.05
N GLU A 93 -4.10 15.55 2.01
CA GLU A 93 -4.45 15.94 0.64
C GLU A 93 -5.60 15.10 0.09
N ILE A 94 -5.58 13.79 0.31
CA ILE A 94 -6.67 12.88 -0.07
C ILE A 94 -7.97 13.30 0.62
N ALA A 95 -7.94 13.49 1.94
CA ALA A 95 -9.13 13.87 2.71
C ALA A 95 -9.71 15.22 2.25
N LYS A 96 -8.84 16.19 2.00
CA LYS A 96 -9.23 17.50 1.48
C LYS A 96 -9.93 17.38 0.13
N ARG A 97 -9.30 16.75 -0.87
CA ARG A 97 -9.89 16.64 -2.21
C ARG A 97 -11.19 15.82 -2.20
N LEU A 98 -11.29 14.77 -1.40
CA LEU A 98 -12.55 14.03 -1.24
C LEU A 98 -13.65 14.88 -0.61
N SER A 99 -13.32 15.73 0.38
CA SER A 99 -14.30 16.65 0.99
C SER A 99 -14.77 17.76 0.04
N GLU A 100 -13.97 18.08 -0.97
CA GLU A 100 -14.31 18.99 -2.06
C GLU A 100 -15.16 18.32 -3.16
N GLY A 101 -15.47 17.03 -3.01
CA GLY A 101 -16.30 16.27 -3.96
C GLY A 101 -15.53 15.71 -5.17
N ASN A 102 -14.20 15.70 -5.14
CA ASN A 102 -13.43 15.09 -6.22
C ASN A 102 -13.63 13.56 -6.23
N PRO A 103 -13.76 12.93 -7.40
CA PRO A 103 -13.78 11.49 -7.51
C PRO A 103 -12.38 10.90 -7.20
N VAL A 104 -12.35 9.61 -6.81
CA VAL A 104 -11.09 8.93 -6.40
C VAL A 104 -10.04 8.98 -7.50
N GLU A 105 -10.44 8.85 -8.75
CA GLU A 105 -9.55 8.87 -9.91
C GLU A 105 -8.82 10.22 -10.08
N ALA A 106 -9.42 11.30 -9.62
CA ALA A 106 -8.80 12.63 -9.63
C ALA A 106 -7.67 12.79 -8.61
N LEU A 107 -7.48 11.78 -7.73
CA LEU A 107 -6.42 11.79 -6.72
C LEU A 107 -5.18 10.98 -7.16
N TYR A 108 -5.20 10.37 -8.32
CA TYR A 108 -4.13 9.49 -8.81
C TYR A 108 -2.83 10.22 -9.18
N ASP A 109 -2.81 11.55 -9.09
CA ASP A 109 -1.62 12.41 -9.26
C ASP A 109 -0.84 12.65 -7.95
N ILE A 110 -1.40 12.31 -6.79
CA ILE A 110 -0.78 12.56 -5.49
C ILE A 110 0.52 11.75 -5.36
N ARG A 111 1.58 12.37 -4.87
CA ARG A 111 2.84 11.67 -4.56
C ARG A 111 2.67 10.74 -3.35
N GLY A 112 3.48 9.68 -3.30
CA GLY A 112 3.47 8.73 -2.18
C GLY A 112 2.26 7.81 -2.13
N ILE A 113 1.55 7.67 -3.25
CA ILE A 113 0.46 6.70 -3.37
C ILE A 113 0.70 5.64 -4.44
N CYS A 114 -0.02 4.53 -4.31
CA CYS A 114 -0.23 3.58 -5.40
C CYS A 114 -1.72 3.51 -5.73
N CYS A 115 -2.02 3.39 -7.01
CA CYS A 115 -3.37 3.17 -7.53
C CYS A 115 -3.35 2.09 -8.63
N LYS A 116 -4.52 1.66 -9.05
CA LYS A 116 -4.67 0.71 -10.17
C LYS A 116 -5.54 1.34 -11.25
N ILE A 117 -5.07 1.25 -12.48
CA ILE A 117 -5.78 1.71 -13.68
C ILE A 117 -5.99 0.54 -14.65
N LYS A 118 -6.96 0.63 -15.54
CA LYS A 118 -7.09 -0.35 -16.62
C LYS A 118 -6.01 -0.12 -17.67
N THR A 119 -5.59 -1.17 -18.36
CA THR A 119 -4.58 -1.07 -19.43
C THR A 119 -5.04 -0.23 -20.63
N SER A 120 -6.35 -0.04 -20.79
CA SER A 120 -6.95 0.86 -21.77
C SER A 120 -6.85 2.35 -21.42
N ASP A 121 -6.57 2.65 -20.15
CA ASP A 121 -6.55 4.02 -19.65
C ASP A 121 -5.19 4.68 -19.91
N TYR A 122 -5.12 5.99 -19.68
CA TYR A 122 -3.89 6.73 -19.86
C TYR A 122 -2.79 6.24 -18.89
N VAL A 123 -1.64 5.86 -19.45
CA VAL A 123 -0.44 5.54 -18.70
C VAL A 123 0.47 6.78 -18.64
N PRO A 124 0.96 7.17 -17.46
CA PRO A 124 1.87 8.31 -17.34
C PRO A 124 3.10 8.17 -18.24
N LYS A 125 3.55 9.28 -18.82
CA LYS A 125 4.81 9.32 -19.57
C LYS A 125 6.00 9.32 -18.60
N SER A 126 7.15 8.85 -19.07
CA SER A 126 8.39 8.83 -18.26
C SER A 126 8.29 7.96 -16.98
N VAL A 127 7.81 6.74 -17.16
CA VAL A 127 7.71 5.74 -16.09
C VAL A 127 8.84 4.73 -16.17
N VAL A 128 9.15 4.08 -15.06
CA VAL A 128 9.98 2.88 -14.98
C VAL A 128 9.05 1.67 -14.88
N GLU A 129 9.05 0.81 -15.88
CA GLU A 129 8.22 -0.38 -15.89
C GLU A 129 8.96 -1.54 -15.21
N LEU A 130 8.32 -2.12 -14.19
CA LEU A 130 8.76 -3.34 -13.54
C LEU A 130 8.35 -4.57 -14.38
N PRO A 131 9.06 -5.70 -14.27
CA PRO A 131 8.54 -6.97 -14.76
C PRO A 131 7.12 -7.21 -14.24
N SER A 132 6.22 -7.73 -15.11
CA SER A 132 4.82 -7.94 -14.73
C SER A 132 4.68 -8.92 -13.56
N TYR A 133 3.54 -8.91 -12.89
CA TYR A 133 3.23 -9.85 -11.81
C TYR A 133 3.45 -11.31 -12.25
N GLU A 134 2.99 -11.67 -13.45
CA GLU A 134 3.12 -13.01 -13.98
C GLU A 134 4.60 -13.42 -14.11
N ARG A 135 5.43 -12.55 -14.68
CA ARG A 135 6.87 -12.79 -14.81
C ARG A 135 7.57 -12.88 -13.47
N VAL A 136 7.26 -11.97 -12.55
CA VAL A 136 7.83 -11.96 -11.18
C VAL A 136 7.45 -13.23 -10.41
N LYS A 137 6.25 -13.78 -10.68
CA LYS A 137 5.79 -15.03 -10.09
C LYS A 137 6.52 -16.26 -10.62
N GLU A 138 6.89 -16.24 -11.87
CA GLU A 138 7.51 -17.40 -12.57
C GLU A 138 9.02 -17.41 -12.44
N ASP A 139 9.69 -16.25 -12.50
CA ASP A 139 11.15 -16.14 -12.50
C ASP A 139 11.68 -15.30 -11.33
N LYS A 140 12.55 -15.92 -10.53
CA LYS A 140 13.26 -15.25 -9.44
C LYS A 140 14.18 -14.11 -9.89
N ARG A 141 14.67 -14.16 -11.15
CA ARG A 141 15.48 -13.07 -11.71
C ARG A 141 14.62 -11.84 -11.98
N ASP A 142 13.42 -12.02 -12.53
CA ASP A 142 12.47 -10.94 -12.71
C ASP A 142 12.01 -10.35 -11.37
N TYR A 143 11.85 -11.19 -10.34
CA TYR A 143 11.61 -10.73 -8.97
C TYR A 143 12.78 -9.84 -8.47
N ALA A 144 14.02 -10.29 -8.64
CA ALA A 144 15.18 -9.51 -8.23
C ALA A 144 15.30 -8.18 -9.00
N ILE A 145 15.01 -8.17 -10.30
CA ILE A 145 14.99 -6.95 -11.13
C ILE A 145 13.90 -5.98 -10.63
N ALA A 146 12.70 -6.47 -10.34
CA ALA A 146 11.62 -5.66 -9.79
C ALA A 146 12.04 -5.01 -8.47
N SER A 147 12.52 -5.81 -7.51
CA SER A 147 12.97 -5.32 -6.20
C SER A 147 14.10 -4.30 -6.29
N ARG A 148 15.06 -4.51 -7.21
CA ARG A 148 16.14 -3.57 -7.46
C ARG A 148 15.61 -2.22 -7.97
N ARG A 149 14.71 -2.23 -8.97
CA ARG A 149 14.12 -1.01 -9.53
C ARG A 149 13.26 -0.28 -8.48
N GLU A 150 12.52 -0.99 -7.65
CA GLU A 150 11.79 -0.40 -6.53
C GLU A 150 12.72 0.36 -5.58
N LEU A 151 13.89 -0.20 -5.29
CA LEU A 151 14.87 0.43 -4.42
C LEU A 151 15.53 1.64 -5.09
N GLU A 152 15.88 1.54 -6.38
CA GLU A 152 16.48 2.64 -7.15
C GLU A 152 15.55 3.87 -7.22
N GLU A 153 14.23 3.66 -7.29
CA GLU A 153 13.23 4.71 -7.38
C GLU A 153 12.59 5.08 -6.02
N ALA A 154 13.19 4.64 -4.91
CA ALA A 154 12.72 4.98 -3.56
C ALA A 154 13.12 6.39 -3.09
N ASP A 155 13.87 7.13 -3.87
CA ASP A 155 14.33 8.49 -3.56
C ASP A 155 13.21 9.52 -3.77
N ALA A 156 12.95 10.35 -2.75
CA ALA A 156 11.89 11.35 -2.81
C ALA A 156 12.17 12.53 -3.77
N VAL A 157 13.43 12.73 -4.18
CA VAL A 157 13.83 13.83 -5.08
C VAL A 157 13.95 13.35 -6.52
N ARG A 158 14.56 12.19 -6.73
CA ARG A 158 14.92 11.67 -8.06
C ARG A 158 14.02 10.54 -8.53
N GLY A 159 13.30 9.90 -7.61
CA GLY A 159 12.46 8.74 -7.89
C GLY A 159 11.40 9.07 -8.94
N LYS A 160 11.20 8.13 -9.86
CA LYS A 160 10.21 8.21 -10.93
C LYS A 160 8.97 7.41 -10.57
N THR A 161 7.93 7.61 -11.34
CA THR A 161 6.75 6.75 -11.30
C THR A 161 7.11 5.33 -11.72
N LEU A 162 6.73 4.36 -10.91
CA LEU A 162 6.84 2.94 -11.22
C LEU A 162 5.52 2.39 -11.70
N ILE A 163 5.57 1.49 -12.67
CA ILE A 163 4.38 0.73 -13.08
C ILE A 163 4.67 -0.77 -13.08
N GLN A 164 3.66 -1.56 -12.73
CA GLN A 164 3.71 -3.02 -12.84
C GLN A 164 2.39 -3.55 -13.42
N ARG A 165 2.48 -4.38 -14.45
CA ARG A 165 1.30 -4.98 -15.06
C ARG A 165 0.80 -6.16 -14.25
N HIS A 166 -0.52 -6.26 -14.12
CA HIS A 166 -1.26 -7.32 -13.46
C HIS A 166 -2.47 -7.70 -14.35
N GLY A 167 -2.27 -8.57 -15.31
CA GLY A 167 -3.30 -8.91 -16.31
C GLY A 167 -3.79 -7.66 -17.05
N ASN A 168 -5.09 -7.36 -16.93
CA ASN A 168 -5.73 -6.22 -17.59
C ASN A 168 -5.61 -4.90 -16.81
N TYR A 169 -4.81 -4.86 -15.77
CA TYR A 169 -4.58 -3.67 -14.96
C TYR A 169 -3.11 -3.30 -14.91
N ILE A 170 -2.87 -2.04 -14.67
CA ILE A 170 -1.57 -1.47 -14.35
C ILE A 170 -1.63 -0.93 -12.94
N LEU A 171 -0.75 -1.41 -12.10
CA LEU A 171 -0.44 -0.78 -10.83
C LEU A 171 0.49 0.39 -11.10
N VAL A 172 0.14 1.57 -10.60
CA VAL A 172 0.95 2.78 -10.70
C VAL A 172 1.39 3.17 -9.29
N GLN A 173 2.68 3.35 -9.08
CA GLN A 173 3.24 3.97 -7.88
C GLN A 173 3.80 5.33 -8.25
N ASN A 174 3.25 6.40 -7.72
CA ASN A 174 3.82 7.73 -7.85
C ASN A 174 5.13 7.86 -7.06
N PRO A 175 6.00 8.81 -7.39
CA PRO A 175 7.22 9.05 -6.64
C PRO A 175 6.95 9.26 -5.14
N PRO A 176 7.88 8.88 -4.25
CA PRO A 176 7.72 9.08 -2.82
C PRO A 176 7.44 10.53 -2.45
N MET A 177 6.67 10.75 -1.39
CA MET A 177 6.48 12.09 -0.83
C MET A 177 7.82 12.57 -0.22
N PRO A 178 8.18 13.84 -0.39
CA PRO A 178 9.31 14.43 0.33
C PRO A 178 9.14 14.28 1.87
N PRO A 179 10.23 14.15 2.61
CA PRO A 179 10.15 14.11 4.07
C PRO A 179 9.53 15.38 4.63
N LEU A 180 8.86 15.26 5.77
CA LEU A 180 8.30 16.40 6.48
C LEU A 180 9.41 17.40 6.87
N ASN A 181 9.16 18.68 6.67
CA ASN A 181 10.02 19.71 7.27
C ASN A 181 9.74 19.85 8.77
N THR A 182 10.61 20.58 9.49
CA THR A 182 10.51 20.73 10.95
C THR A 182 9.13 21.24 11.38
N LYS A 183 8.58 22.25 10.70
CA LYS A 183 7.26 22.81 11.05
C LYS A 183 6.12 21.79 10.89
N GLN A 184 6.17 21.01 9.82
CA GLN A 184 5.18 19.94 9.57
C GLN A 184 5.28 18.83 10.62
N LEU A 185 6.51 18.44 10.95
CA LEU A 185 6.76 17.44 11.99
C LEU A 185 6.30 17.91 13.36
N ASP A 186 6.62 19.15 13.74
CA ASP A 186 6.19 19.78 14.98
C ASP A 186 4.66 19.84 15.06
N TYR A 187 3.99 20.18 13.94
CA TYR A 187 2.53 20.14 13.86
C TYR A 187 1.98 18.75 14.15
N VAL A 188 2.52 17.71 13.51
CA VAL A 188 2.09 16.31 13.75
C VAL A 188 2.27 15.95 15.23
N TYR A 189 3.41 16.30 15.84
CA TYR A 189 3.64 16.03 17.26
C TYR A 189 2.79 16.87 18.21
N SER A 190 2.27 18.01 17.76
CA SER A 190 1.39 18.87 18.57
C SER A 190 -0.07 18.41 18.57
N LEU A 191 -0.45 17.44 17.73
CA LEU A 191 -1.80 16.89 17.72
C LEU A 191 -2.17 16.30 19.10
N PRO A 192 -3.46 16.30 19.47
CA PRO A 192 -3.92 15.92 20.81
C PRO A 192 -3.93 14.39 20.99
N TYR A 193 -2.74 13.78 20.94
CA TYR A 193 -2.57 12.37 21.26
C TYR A 193 -2.66 12.16 22.79
N GLU A 194 -3.29 11.09 23.22
CA GLU A 194 -3.39 10.72 24.63
C GLU A 194 -2.03 10.35 25.26
N ARG A 195 -1.08 9.87 24.47
CA ARG A 195 0.32 9.57 24.88
C ARG A 195 0.44 8.63 26.07
N TRP A 196 -0.38 7.59 26.12
CA TRP A 196 -0.32 6.52 27.14
C TRP A 196 0.76 5.48 26.83
#